data_54470f03d46d15f785e3b5ccd157bf63
#
_entry.id   54470f03d46d15f785e3b5ccd157bf63
#
_cell.length_a   1.000
_cell.length_b   1.000
_cell.length_c   1.000
_cell.angle_alpha   90.00
_cell.angle_beta   90.00
_cell.angle_gamma   90.00
#
_symmetry.space_group_name_H-M   'P 1'
#
loop_
_entity.id
_entity.type
_entity.pdbx_description
1 polymer ?
#
loop_
_entity_poly.entity_id
_entity_poly.type
_entity_poly.pdbx_seq_one_letter_code
_entity_poly.pdbx_strand_id
1 'polypeptide(L)'
;KKDFIISDASSNVVTIGVAAGRIAGAIDAPIFAPGLLHGPLDVAAIRRVDAREMTANEAFTRGGILRKRGLTLKGCTEEEKEAAFEALALYAAMEIAAMAVLLRDHAAAKPALYLAGDPASRIAGRVSDLLGREVLPLASCDAALGCALIAEDVYKGAREVLGIGVDGRVRG
;
A
#
# COMPACT_ATOMS: atom_id res chain seq x y z
N LYS A 1 3.18 -17.87 14.39
CA LYS A 1 3.53 -16.59 13.74
C LYS A 1 3.33 -16.80 12.24
N LYS A 2 2.62 -15.90 11.57
CA LYS A 2 2.29 -16.04 10.14
C LYS A 2 3.16 -15.08 9.32
N ASP A 3 3.53 -15.52 8.13
CA ASP A 3 4.19 -14.71 7.14
C ASP A 3 3.12 -14.19 6.17
N PHE A 4 3.13 -12.91 5.88
CA PHE A 4 2.17 -12.33 4.93
C PHE A 4 2.70 -11.05 4.29
N ILE A 5 2.11 -10.70 3.16
CA ILE A 5 2.27 -9.41 2.50
C ILE A 5 0.89 -8.76 2.46
N ILE A 6 0.80 -7.50 2.83
CA ILE A 6 -0.39 -6.68 2.68
C ILE A 6 -0.04 -5.47 1.82
N SER A 7 -0.82 -5.24 0.77
CA SER A 7 -0.74 -4.03 -0.06
C SER A 7 -2.03 -3.23 0.09
N ASP A 8 -1.93 -2.01 0.57
CA ASP A 8 -3.03 -1.03 0.50
C ASP A 8 -2.94 -0.30 -0.84
N ALA A 9 -3.89 -0.59 -1.72
CA ALA A 9 -3.96 -0.03 -3.05
C ALA A 9 -5.21 0.86 -3.17
N SER A 10 -5.05 2.15 -2.93
CA SER A 10 -6.15 3.11 -2.92
C SER A 10 -5.72 4.44 -3.55
N SER A 11 -5.77 5.53 -2.80
CA SER A 11 -5.26 6.84 -3.25
C SER A 11 -3.76 6.79 -3.54
N ASN A 12 -3.02 6.04 -2.78
CA ASN A 12 -1.62 5.64 -2.95
C ASN A 12 -1.50 4.12 -2.88
N VAL A 13 -0.31 3.58 -3.13
CA VAL A 13 0.00 2.17 -2.89
C VAL A 13 1.07 2.08 -1.82
N VAL A 14 0.84 1.24 -0.81
CA VAL A 14 1.80 0.94 0.27
C VAL A 14 1.79 -0.55 0.53
N THR A 15 2.95 -1.17 0.47
CA THR A 15 3.06 -2.63 0.64
C THR A 15 3.99 -2.97 1.80
N ILE A 16 3.51 -3.78 2.73
CA ILE A 16 4.23 -4.22 3.93
C ILE A 16 4.41 -5.73 3.90
N GLY A 17 5.61 -6.17 4.21
CA GLY A 17 5.96 -7.59 4.38
C GLY A 17 6.21 -7.93 5.85
N VAL A 18 5.58 -9.02 6.30
CA VAL A 18 5.75 -9.57 7.65
C VAL A 18 6.33 -10.99 7.56
N ALA A 19 7.46 -11.22 8.21
CA ALA A 19 8.11 -12.51 8.33
C ALA A 19 8.24 -12.90 9.81
N ALA A 20 7.90 -14.13 10.15
CA ALA A 20 7.93 -14.67 11.51
C ALA A 20 7.19 -13.79 12.54
N GLY A 21 6.14 -13.07 12.09
CA GLY A 21 5.35 -12.16 12.91
C GLY A 21 6.04 -10.83 13.23
N ARG A 22 7.01 -10.41 12.43
CA ARG A 22 7.70 -9.11 12.51
C ARG A 22 7.66 -8.41 11.16
N ILE A 23 7.53 -7.09 11.14
CA ILE A 23 7.68 -6.30 9.91
C ILE A 23 9.12 -6.47 9.40
N ALA A 24 9.26 -7.05 8.21
CA ALA A 24 10.53 -7.23 7.53
C ALA A 24 10.90 -6.02 6.66
N GLY A 25 9.89 -5.35 6.10
CA GLY A 25 10.08 -4.14 5.30
C GLY A 25 8.78 -3.59 4.76
N ALA A 26 8.87 -2.42 4.15
CA ALA A 26 7.76 -1.75 3.49
C ALA A 26 8.24 -1.04 2.22
N ILE A 27 7.34 -0.92 1.24
CA ILE A 27 7.48 -0.04 0.07
C ILE A 27 6.42 1.05 0.23
N ASP A 28 6.87 2.29 0.35
CA ASP A 28 5.98 3.43 0.56
C ASP A 28 5.69 4.16 -0.76
N ALA A 29 4.52 4.75 -0.85
CA ALA A 29 3.98 5.41 -2.03
C ALA A 29 4.92 6.41 -2.75
N PRO A 30 5.76 7.21 -2.07
CA PRO A 30 6.68 8.13 -2.74
C PRO A 30 7.82 7.42 -3.49
N ILE A 31 8.03 6.13 -3.27
CA ILE A 31 9.24 5.42 -3.72
C ILE A 31 9.02 4.67 -5.02
N PHE A 32 7.84 4.03 -5.22
CA PHE A 32 7.72 3.09 -6.32
C PHE A 32 6.43 3.25 -7.14
N ALA A 33 5.26 2.89 -6.63
CA ALA A 33 4.05 2.76 -7.43
C ALA A 33 3.04 3.89 -7.19
N PRO A 34 2.46 4.47 -8.25
CA PRO A 34 1.36 5.40 -8.08
C PRO A 34 0.07 4.66 -7.69
N GLY A 35 -0.67 5.23 -6.73
CA GLY A 35 -2.07 4.92 -6.52
C GLY A 35 -2.97 5.71 -7.47
N LEU A 36 -4.26 5.74 -7.18
CA LEU A 36 -5.21 6.46 -8.04
C LEU A 36 -4.98 7.98 -8.06
N LEU A 37 -4.63 8.57 -6.92
CA LEU A 37 -4.52 10.02 -6.75
C LEU A 37 -3.10 10.49 -6.45
N HIS A 38 -2.35 9.74 -5.66
CA HIS A 38 -1.02 10.09 -5.19
C HIS A 38 0.02 9.15 -5.81
N GLY A 39 1.26 9.59 -5.90
CA GLY A 39 2.30 8.75 -6.48
C GLY A 39 3.70 9.31 -6.31
N PRO A 40 4.71 8.55 -6.77
CA PRO A 40 6.10 8.93 -6.64
C PRO A 40 6.42 10.24 -7.39
N LEU A 41 7.43 10.95 -6.90
CA LEU A 41 7.96 12.13 -7.56
C LEU A 41 8.91 11.67 -8.68
N ASP A 42 8.50 11.87 -9.93
CA ASP A 42 9.39 11.73 -11.06
C ASP A 42 10.35 12.94 -11.19
N VAL A 43 11.34 12.82 -12.07
CA VAL A 43 12.37 13.87 -12.26
C VAL A 43 11.75 15.19 -12.68
N ALA A 44 10.65 15.17 -13.45
CA ALA A 44 9.98 16.41 -13.86
C ALA A 44 9.31 17.11 -12.65
N ALA A 45 8.68 16.33 -11.77
CA ALA A 45 8.10 16.83 -10.53
C ALA A 45 9.19 17.40 -9.60
N ILE A 46 10.32 16.69 -9.44
CA ILE A 46 11.46 17.18 -8.64
C ILE A 46 11.97 18.52 -9.16
N ARG A 47 12.20 18.65 -10.48
CA ARG A 47 12.64 19.91 -11.09
C ARG A 47 11.69 21.08 -10.82
N ARG A 48 10.38 20.84 -10.85
CA ARG A 48 9.37 21.87 -10.55
C ARG A 48 9.37 22.27 -9.08
N VAL A 49 9.62 21.30 -8.18
CA VAL A 49 9.81 21.59 -6.74
C VAL A 49 11.06 22.46 -6.53
N ASP A 50 12.19 22.13 -7.15
CA ASP A 50 13.42 22.90 -7.07
C ASP A 50 13.25 24.31 -7.65
N ALA A 51 12.48 24.45 -8.74
CA ALA A 51 12.15 25.76 -9.33
C ALA A 51 11.11 26.56 -8.50
N ARG A 52 10.61 26.02 -7.39
CA ARG A 52 9.55 26.59 -6.55
C ARG A 52 8.22 26.82 -7.27
N GLU A 53 7.96 26.08 -8.33
CA GLU A 53 6.68 26.11 -9.05
C GLU A 53 5.58 25.31 -8.33
N MET A 54 5.96 24.40 -7.46
CA MET A 54 5.07 23.61 -6.62
C MET A 54 5.80 23.10 -5.37
N THR A 55 5.04 22.70 -4.35
CA THR A 55 5.60 22.01 -3.18
C THR A 55 5.77 20.51 -3.44
N ALA A 56 6.61 19.84 -2.64
CA ALA A 56 6.76 18.38 -2.70
C ALA A 56 5.42 17.67 -2.41
N ASN A 57 4.61 18.21 -1.49
CA ASN A 57 3.29 17.67 -1.20
C ASN A 57 2.33 17.79 -2.41
N GLU A 58 2.34 18.91 -3.12
CA GLU A 58 1.55 19.04 -4.36
C GLU A 58 2.03 18.09 -5.45
N ALA A 59 3.34 17.90 -5.60
CA ALA A 59 3.91 16.94 -6.53
C ALA A 59 3.42 15.52 -6.22
N PHE A 60 3.49 15.10 -4.96
CA PHE A 60 3.00 13.79 -4.50
C PHE A 60 1.49 13.63 -4.73
N THR A 61 0.67 14.59 -4.31
CA THR A 61 -0.79 14.52 -4.42
C THR A 61 -1.31 14.62 -5.86
N ARG A 62 -0.45 14.97 -6.82
CA ARG A 62 -0.75 14.99 -8.26
C ARG A 62 -0.06 13.87 -9.04
N GLY A 63 0.72 13.02 -8.35
CA GLY A 63 1.52 11.95 -8.94
C GLY A 63 0.75 10.67 -9.30
N GLY A 64 -0.51 10.55 -8.91
CA GLY A 64 -1.32 9.35 -9.12
C GLY A 64 -1.81 9.13 -10.55
N ILE A 65 -2.30 7.93 -10.83
CA ILE A 65 -2.72 7.45 -12.16
C ILE A 65 -3.72 8.39 -12.82
N LEU A 66 -4.78 8.77 -12.10
CA LEU A 66 -5.80 9.68 -12.60
C LEU A 66 -5.28 11.12 -12.69
N ARG A 67 -4.58 11.58 -11.66
CA ARG A 67 -4.10 12.96 -11.57
C ARG A 67 -3.09 13.32 -12.64
N LYS A 68 -2.19 12.40 -13.03
CA LYS A 68 -1.26 12.60 -14.15
C LYS A 68 -1.97 12.79 -15.50
N ARG A 69 -3.22 12.30 -15.63
CA ARG A 69 -4.09 12.51 -16.80
C ARG A 69 -5.03 13.71 -16.67
N GLY A 70 -4.94 14.48 -15.57
CA GLY A 70 -5.86 15.57 -15.29
C GLY A 70 -7.28 15.12 -14.89
N LEU A 71 -7.44 13.84 -14.54
CA LEU A 71 -8.74 13.24 -14.23
C LEU A 71 -9.00 13.20 -12.71
N THR A 72 -10.28 13.05 -12.37
CA THR A 72 -10.76 12.78 -11.01
C THR A 72 -11.71 11.59 -11.04
N LEU A 73 -11.84 10.86 -9.93
CA LEU A 73 -12.77 9.72 -9.84
C LEU A 73 -14.23 10.06 -10.21
N LYS A 74 -14.65 11.31 -9.98
CA LYS A 74 -16.01 11.77 -10.30
C LYS A 74 -16.13 12.30 -11.74
N GLY A 75 -15.03 12.69 -12.37
CA GLY A 75 -15.00 13.32 -13.69
C GLY A 75 -14.46 12.44 -14.80
N CYS A 76 -14.14 11.16 -14.54
CA CYS A 76 -13.70 10.21 -15.55
C CYS A 76 -14.87 9.37 -16.09
N THR A 77 -14.75 8.94 -17.33
CA THR A 77 -15.65 7.96 -17.94
C THR A 77 -15.47 6.58 -17.30
N GLU A 78 -16.40 5.65 -17.50
CA GLU A 78 -16.23 4.27 -17.00
C GLU A 78 -15.02 3.58 -17.65
N GLU A 79 -14.74 3.83 -18.92
CA GLU A 79 -13.55 3.29 -19.59
C GLU A 79 -12.25 3.83 -19.00
N GLU A 80 -12.16 5.13 -18.74
CA GLU A 80 -11.00 5.74 -18.06
C GLU A 80 -10.81 5.21 -16.63
N LYS A 81 -11.91 4.98 -15.94
CA LYS A 81 -11.92 4.40 -14.59
C LYS A 81 -11.42 2.95 -14.62
N GLU A 82 -11.90 2.14 -15.56
CA GLU A 82 -11.45 0.76 -15.73
C GLU A 82 -9.96 0.69 -16.05
N ALA A 83 -9.48 1.52 -16.98
CA ALA A 83 -8.06 1.61 -17.31
C ALA A 83 -7.21 2.04 -16.09
N ALA A 84 -7.74 2.89 -15.22
CA ALA A 84 -7.04 3.28 -13.99
C ALA A 84 -6.98 2.13 -12.98
N PHE A 85 -8.03 1.32 -12.84
CA PHE A 85 -8.03 0.14 -11.97
C PHE A 85 -7.12 -0.98 -12.51
N GLU A 86 -7.06 -1.19 -13.81
CA GLU A 86 -6.10 -2.11 -14.43
C GLU A 86 -4.66 -1.70 -14.14
N ALA A 87 -4.34 -0.41 -14.27
CA ALA A 87 -3.03 0.12 -13.92
C ALA A 87 -2.73 -0.02 -12.43
N LEU A 88 -3.70 0.27 -11.56
CA LEU A 88 -3.56 0.10 -10.11
C LEU A 88 -3.28 -1.36 -9.74
N ALA A 89 -4.02 -2.31 -10.33
CA ALA A 89 -3.81 -3.73 -10.12
C ALA A 89 -2.40 -4.17 -10.53
N LEU A 90 -1.90 -3.68 -11.67
CA LEU A 90 -0.54 -3.97 -12.12
C LEU A 90 0.51 -3.45 -11.14
N TYR A 91 0.38 -2.20 -10.67
CA TYR A 91 1.32 -1.62 -9.71
C TYR A 91 1.28 -2.33 -8.36
N ALA A 92 0.11 -2.68 -7.84
CA ALA A 92 -0.03 -3.46 -6.61
C ALA A 92 0.63 -4.85 -6.76
N ALA A 93 0.42 -5.53 -7.89
CA ALA A 93 1.07 -6.81 -8.18
C ALA A 93 2.60 -6.70 -8.23
N MET A 94 3.13 -5.63 -8.84
CA MET A 94 4.58 -5.38 -8.88
C MET A 94 5.16 -5.16 -7.49
N GLU A 95 4.51 -4.39 -6.62
CA GLU A 95 4.97 -4.19 -5.24
C GLU A 95 4.88 -5.47 -4.41
N ILE A 96 3.80 -6.23 -4.53
CA ILE A 96 3.67 -7.53 -3.85
C ILE A 96 4.77 -8.48 -4.30
N ALA A 97 5.08 -8.53 -5.61
CA ALA A 97 6.15 -9.36 -6.15
C ALA A 97 7.53 -8.92 -5.62
N ALA A 98 7.80 -7.62 -5.57
CA ALA A 98 9.03 -7.08 -5.00
C ALA A 98 9.16 -7.42 -3.51
N MET A 99 8.09 -7.26 -2.74
CA MET A 99 8.05 -7.62 -1.32
C MET A 99 8.20 -9.13 -1.10
N ALA A 100 7.68 -9.96 -2.00
CA ALA A 100 7.87 -11.42 -1.93
C ALA A 100 9.35 -11.82 -2.14
N VAL A 101 10.11 -11.02 -2.91
CA VAL A 101 11.58 -11.22 -3.02
C VAL A 101 12.25 -10.94 -1.68
N LEU A 102 11.93 -9.83 -1.02
CA LEU A 102 12.45 -9.50 0.31
C LEU A 102 12.10 -10.59 1.33
N LEU A 103 10.85 -11.04 1.37
CA LEU A 103 10.44 -12.05 2.35
C LEU A 103 11.11 -13.42 2.14
N ARG A 104 11.47 -13.76 0.90
CA ARG A 104 12.28 -14.98 0.65
C ARG A 104 13.66 -14.91 1.28
N ASP A 105 14.29 -13.73 1.30
CA ASP A 105 15.55 -13.52 2.00
C ASP A 105 15.40 -13.70 3.53
N HIS A 106 14.22 -13.43 4.06
CA HIS A 106 13.82 -13.69 5.44
C HIS A 106 13.27 -15.11 5.70
N ALA A 107 13.54 -16.08 4.80
CA ALA A 107 13.09 -17.48 4.86
C ALA A 107 11.56 -17.67 4.84
N ALA A 108 10.78 -16.65 4.49
CA ALA A 108 9.32 -16.72 4.34
C ALA A 108 8.95 -17.10 2.89
N ALA A 109 8.96 -18.39 2.57
CA ALA A 109 8.87 -18.88 1.19
C ALA A 109 7.49 -18.70 0.54
N LYS A 110 6.42 -18.74 1.31
CA LYS A 110 5.03 -18.66 0.81
C LYS A 110 4.15 -17.80 1.72
N PRO A 111 4.39 -16.47 1.80
CA PRO A 111 3.55 -15.60 2.60
C PRO A 111 2.12 -15.56 2.06
N ALA A 112 1.11 -15.40 2.94
CA ALA A 112 -0.24 -15.08 2.51
C ALA A 112 -0.26 -13.69 1.88
N LEU A 113 -1.12 -13.48 0.87
CA LEU A 113 -1.20 -12.19 0.16
C LEU A 113 -2.55 -11.54 0.44
N TYR A 114 -2.51 -10.31 0.91
CA TYR A 114 -3.69 -9.51 1.20
C TYR A 114 -3.68 -8.20 0.42
N LEU A 115 -4.86 -7.75 0.04
CA LEU A 115 -5.08 -6.47 -0.61
C LEU A 115 -6.08 -5.65 0.21
N ALA A 116 -5.70 -4.45 0.60
CA ALA A 116 -6.52 -3.50 1.33
C ALA A 116 -6.84 -2.28 0.47
N GLY A 117 -7.73 -1.43 0.96
CA GLY A 117 -8.19 -0.21 0.28
C GLY A 117 -9.54 -0.40 -0.40
N ASP A 118 -10.23 0.72 -0.67
CA ASP A 118 -11.58 0.68 -1.28
C ASP A 118 -11.66 -0.10 -2.61
N PRO A 119 -10.67 -0.03 -3.53
CA PRO A 119 -10.69 -0.81 -4.76
C PRO A 119 -10.33 -2.29 -4.59
N ALA A 120 -9.91 -2.75 -3.39
CA ALA A 120 -9.35 -4.09 -3.20
C ALA A 120 -10.19 -5.20 -3.81
N SER A 121 -11.49 -5.24 -3.51
CA SER A 121 -12.40 -6.28 -4.03
C SER A 121 -12.52 -6.24 -5.56
N ARG A 122 -12.40 -5.06 -6.17
CA ARG A 122 -12.50 -4.88 -7.62
C ARG A 122 -11.26 -5.39 -8.35
N ILE A 123 -10.07 -5.17 -7.77
CA ILE A 123 -8.81 -5.46 -8.45
C ILE A 123 -8.15 -6.77 -8.00
N ALA A 124 -8.63 -7.41 -6.92
CA ALA A 124 -8.00 -8.62 -6.35
C ALA A 124 -7.90 -9.78 -7.35
N GLY A 125 -8.93 -10.00 -8.17
CA GLY A 125 -8.89 -11.02 -9.23
C GLY A 125 -7.75 -10.77 -10.21
N ARG A 126 -7.65 -9.55 -10.71
CA ARG A 126 -6.59 -9.16 -11.63
C ARG A 126 -5.19 -9.25 -11.02
N VAL A 127 -5.03 -8.85 -9.76
CA VAL A 127 -3.76 -8.99 -9.03
C VAL A 127 -3.40 -10.46 -8.85
N SER A 128 -4.39 -11.31 -8.53
CA SER A 128 -4.19 -12.77 -8.40
C SER A 128 -3.74 -13.41 -9.72
N ASP A 129 -4.35 -13.03 -10.85
CA ASP A 129 -3.96 -13.51 -12.19
C ASP A 129 -2.53 -13.11 -12.53
N LEU A 130 -2.15 -11.85 -12.29
CA LEU A 130 -0.80 -11.33 -12.55
C LEU A 130 0.27 -12.05 -11.72
N LEU A 131 -0.05 -12.42 -10.47
CA LEU A 131 0.88 -13.08 -9.57
C LEU A 131 0.86 -14.62 -9.70
N GLY A 132 -0.13 -15.20 -10.38
CA GLY A 132 -0.37 -16.64 -10.41
C GLY A 132 -0.66 -17.24 -9.02
N ARG A 133 -1.19 -16.43 -8.08
CA ARG A 133 -1.45 -16.77 -6.69
C ARG A 133 -2.68 -16.04 -6.18
N GLU A 134 -3.42 -16.68 -5.31
CA GLU A 134 -4.56 -16.07 -4.64
C GLU A 134 -4.15 -14.87 -3.79
N VAL A 135 -4.87 -13.77 -3.96
CA VAL A 135 -4.77 -12.54 -3.17
C VAL A 135 -6.13 -12.27 -2.55
N LEU A 136 -6.17 -12.17 -1.23
CA LEU A 136 -7.41 -12.01 -0.47
C LEU A 136 -7.70 -10.52 -0.24
N PRO A 137 -8.81 -9.98 -0.76
CA PRO A 137 -9.21 -8.62 -0.44
C PRO A 137 -9.68 -8.54 1.02
N LEU A 138 -9.25 -7.47 1.71
CA LEU A 138 -9.71 -7.12 3.05
C LEU A 138 -10.93 -6.20 2.95
N ALA A 139 -11.81 -6.27 3.95
CA ALA A 139 -12.94 -5.36 4.05
C ALA A 139 -12.49 -3.95 4.47
N SER A 140 -13.25 -2.92 4.10
CA SER A 140 -12.92 -1.53 4.43
C SER A 140 -12.86 -1.25 5.94
N CYS A 141 -13.55 -2.05 6.76
CA CYS A 141 -13.51 -1.94 8.22
C CYS A 141 -12.30 -2.64 8.87
N ASP A 142 -11.56 -3.49 8.14
CA ASP A 142 -10.48 -4.29 8.73
C ASP A 142 -9.32 -3.42 9.24
N ALA A 143 -9.06 -2.29 8.62
CA ALA A 143 -8.05 -1.34 9.10
C ALA A 143 -8.42 -0.78 10.49
N ALA A 144 -9.67 -0.37 10.69
CA ALA A 144 -10.15 0.12 11.98
C ALA A 144 -10.14 -0.99 13.04
N LEU A 145 -10.54 -2.20 12.68
CA LEU A 145 -10.46 -3.36 13.55
C LEU A 145 -9.01 -3.66 13.95
N GLY A 146 -8.08 -3.62 12.99
CA GLY A 146 -6.65 -3.81 13.26
C GLY A 146 -6.10 -2.77 14.24
N CYS A 147 -6.45 -1.49 14.07
CA CYS A 147 -6.08 -0.43 15.01
C CYS A 147 -6.66 -0.69 16.41
N ALA A 148 -7.90 -1.13 16.51
CA ALA A 148 -8.54 -1.44 17.80
C ALA A 148 -7.86 -2.61 18.51
N LEU A 149 -7.49 -3.67 17.77
CA LEU A 149 -6.75 -4.82 18.32
C LEU A 149 -5.35 -4.42 18.81
N ILE A 150 -4.63 -3.59 18.05
CA ILE A 150 -3.34 -3.06 18.48
C ILE A 150 -3.49 -2.23 19.76
N ALA A 151 -4.49 -1.36 19.82
CA ALA A 151 -4.76 -0.55 21.00
C ALA A 151 -5.09 -1.42 22.22
N GLU A 152 -5.89 -2.48 22.04
CA GLU A 152 -6.22 -3.45 23.10
C GLU A 152 -4.97 -4.17 23.62
N ASP A 153 -4.10 -4.65 22.72
CA ASP A 153 -2.85 -5.31 23.07
C ASP A 153 -1.93 -4.38 23.87
N VAL A 154 -1.79 -3.14 23.44
CA VAL A 154 -1.00 -2.11 24.14
C VAL A 154 -1.61 -1.81 25.52
N TYR A 155 -2.93 -1.68 25.61
CA TYR A 155 -3.64 -1.48 26.88
C TYR A 155 -3.43 -2.66 27.85
N LYS A 156 -3.41 -3.89 27.34
CA LYS A 156 -3.13 -5.10 28.11
C LYS A 156 -1.64 -5.25 28.47
N GLY A 157 -0.77 -4.34 28.03
CA GLY A 157 0.62 -4.26 28.42
C GLY A 157 1.59 -4.86 27.40
N ALA A 158 1.18 -5.08 26.16
CA ALA A 158 2.12 -5.46 25.10
C ALA A 158 3.21 -4.39 24.98
N ARG A 159 4.46 -4.84 24.92
CA ARG A 159 5.62 -3.97 24.76
C ARG A 159 6.17 -3.95 23.33
N GLU A 160 5.62 -4.77 22.49
CA GLU A 160 6.00 -4.89 21.08
C GLU A 160 4.78 -5.34 20.26
N VAL A 161 4.58 -4.73 19.10
CA VAL A 161 3.60 -5.14 18.08
C VAL A 161 4.33 -5.31 16.77
N LEU A 162 4.28 -6.51 16.18
CA LEU A 162 4.94 -6.87 14.91
C LEU A 162 6.43 -6.48 14.85
N GLY A 163 7.12 -6.53 15.96
CA GLY A 163 8.54 -6.17 16.07
C GLY A 163 8.81 -4.70 16.37
N ILE A 164 7.77 -3.88 16.45
CA ILE A 164 7.88 -2.46 16.80
C ILE A 164 7.67 -2.29 18.28
N GLY A 165 8.66 -1.67 18.96
CA GLY A 165 8.56 -1.37 20.39
C GLY A 165 7.47 -0.34 20.70
N VAL A 166 6.70 -0.58 21.77
CA VAL A 166 5.69 0.36 22.27
C VAL A 166 6.35 1.31 23.29
N ASP A 167 6.24 2.62 23.06
CA ASP A 167 6.74 3.63 24.00
C ASP A 167 5.87 3.63 25.27
N GLY A 168 6.49 3.38 26.43
CA GLY A 168 5.82 3.31 27.73
C GLY A 168 5.20 4.63 28.22
N ARG A 169 5.38 5.74 27.48
CA ARG A 169 4.82 7.06 27.81
C ARG A 169 3.33 7.23 27.47
N VAL A 170 2.69 6.22 26.86
CA VAL A 170 1.26 6.24 26.51
C VAL A 170 0.34 5.90 27.70
N ARG A 171 0.88 5.78 28.91
CA ARG A 171 0.13 5.59 30.15
C ARG A 171 -0.14 6.95 30.82
N GLY A 172 -1.07 7.69 30.29
CA GLY A 172 -1.65 8.87 30.92
C GLY A 172 -3.12 8.61 31.27
#